data_2f95412561a0b34c72d46819f6e6fbcb
#
_entry.id   2f95412561a0b34c72d46819f6e6fbcb
#
_cell.length_a   1.000
_cell.length_b   1.000
_cell.length_c   1.000
_cell.angle_alpha   90.00
_cell.angle_beta   90.00
_cell.angle_gamma   90.00
#
_symmetry.space_group_name_H-M   'P 1'
#
loop_
_entity.id
_entity.type
_entity.pdbx_description
1 polymer ?
#
loop_
_entity_poly.entity_id
_entity_poly.type
_entity_poly.pdbx_seq_one_letter_code
_entity_poly.pdbx_strand_id
1 'polypeptide(L)'
;MPHTLHRAFLIGVTFVLLFGCSSGKLPRPNAEIAHLRAQTPPAAGSLMNPVKGHRFSDTWEVARSHGRRHEGVDIFAKKNTKIRSTTNGVVTKIGNNKLGGKVIGIQGPGAWHYYAHLNKFANIKLNQRVKAGQTIGYVGDTGNAKGTRPHLHYGVYLPSGAVNPYPLINQNK
;
A
#
# COMPACT_ATOMS: atom_id res chain seq x y z
N MET A 1 -46.60 67.70 2.57
CA MET A 1 -45.20 67.24 2.74
C MET A 1 -45.15 65.80 2.31
N PRO A 2 -44.52 65.45 1.17
CA PRO A 2 -44.48 64.08 0.71
C PRO A 2 -43.14 63.41 1.15
N HIS A 3 -43.30 62.22 1.74
CA HIS A 3 -42.16 61.36 2.12
C HIS A 3 -41.65 60.59 0.92
N THR A 4 -40.40 60.82 0.55
CA THR A 4 -39.69 60.14 -0.51
C THR A 4 -39.12 58.81 0.02
N LEU A 5 -39.66 57.67 -0.46
CA LEU A 5 -39.11 56.34 -0.20
C LEU A 5 -37.90 56.09 -1.13
N HIS A 6 -36.70 55.94 -0.55
CA HIS A 6 -35.53 55.45 -1.28
C HIS A 6 -35.56 53.92 -1.32
N ARG A 7 -35.73 53.36 -2.51
CA ARG A 7 -35.54 51.92 -2.77
C ARG A 7 -34.05 51.67 -2.97
N ALA A 8 -33.44 50.94 -2.07
CA ALA A 8 -32.10 50.43 -2.25
C ALA A 8 -32.15 49.20 -3.15
N PHE A 9 -31.48 49.27 -4.31
CA PHE A 9 -31.26 48.13 -5.24
C PHE A 9 -30.08 47.32 -4.72
N LEU A 10 -30.32 46.12 -4.17
CA LEU A 10 -29.28 45.13 -3.88
C LEU A 10 -28.90 44.43 -5.20
N ILE A 11 -27.70 44.74 -5.71
CA ILE A 11 -27.10 43.97 -6.81
C ILE A 11 -26.46 42.71 -6.20
N GLY A 12 -27.15 41.60 -6.33
CA GLY A 12 -26.59 40.29 -5.96
C GLY A 12 -25.51 39.86 -6.96
N VAL A 13 -24.26 39.90 -6.54
CA VAL A 13 -23.16 39.31 -7.32
C VAL A 13 -23.16 37.81 -7.12
N THR A 14 -23.71 37.09 -8.07
CA THR A 14 -23.64 35.62 -8.10
C THR A 14 -22.23 35.18 -8.51
N PHE A 15 -21.45 34.72 -7.54
CA PHE A 15 -20.12 34.15 -7.77
C PHE A 15 -20.31 32.72 -8.31
N VAL A 16 -20.25 32.56 -9.64
CA VAL A 16 -20.23 31.25 -10.28
C VAL A 16 -18.84 30.66 -10.10
N LEU A 17 -18.68 29.75 -9.13
CA LEU A 17 -17.51 28.91 -9.00
C LEU A 17 -17.47 27.92 -10.17
N LEU A 18 -16.73 28.26 -11.21
CA LEU A 18 -16.36 27.34 -12.28
C LEU A 18 -15.37 26.31 -11.69
N PHE A 19 -15.89 25.15 -11.29
CA PHE A 19 -15.06 23.96 -11.07
C PHE A 19 -14.50 23.54 -12.43
N GLY A 20 -13.35 24.05 -12.78
CA GLY A 20 -12.57 23.59 -13.91
C GLY A 20 -12.19 22.14 -13.67
N CYS A 21 -12.84 21.21 -14.40
CA CYS A 21 -12.41 19.82 -14.49
C CYS A 21 -11.05 19.83 -15.23
N SER A 22 -9.97 19.98 -14.47
CA SER A 22 -8.62 19.82 -15.00
C SER A 22 -8.47 18.34 -15.38
N SER A 23 -8.51 18.02 -16.66
CA SER A 23 -8.11 16.73 -17.21
C SER A 23 -6.57 16.60 -17.09
N GLY A 24 -6.08 16.60 -15.86
CA GLY A 24 -4.68 16.47 -15.54
C GLY A 24 -4.16 15.12 -16.04
N LYS A 25 -3.29 15.16 -17.03
CA LYS A 25 -2.54 14.00 -17.48
C LYS A 25 -1.89 13.36 -16.26
N LEU A 26 -2.16 12.08 -16.01
CA LEU A 26 -1.58 11.36 -14.87
C LEU A 26 -0.05 11.54 -14.86
N PRO A 27 0.58 11.85 -13.71
CA PRO A 27 2.01 12.05 -13.63
C PRO A 27 2.77 10.82 -14.15
N ARG A 28 3.96 11.03 -14.68
CA ARG A 28 4.85 9.93 -15.10
C ARG A 28 5.17 9.06 -13.89
N PRO A 29 5.32 7.73 -14.04
CA PRO A 29 5.50 6.82 -12.90
C PRO A 29 6.61 7.24 -11.93
N ASN A 30 7.74 7.73 -12.41
CA ASN A 30 8.85 8.16 -11.55
C ASN A 30 8.51 9.40 -10.72
N ALA A 31 7.78 10.37 -11.27
CA ALA A 31 7.35 11.56 -10.52
C ALA A 31 6.29 11.18 -9.47
N GLU A 32 5.39 10.25 -9.78
CA GLU A 32 4.41 9.75 -8.84
C GLU A 32 5.06 8.95 -7.71
N ILE A 33 6.02 8.08 -8.01
CA ILE A 33 6.78 7.32 -7.01
C ILE A 33 7.51 8.28 -6.06
N ALA A 34 8.16 9.33 -6.58
CA ALA A 34 8.83 10.34 -5.77
C ALA A 34 7.83 11.09 -4.88
N HIS A 35 6.67 11.49 -5.42
CA HIS A 35 5.60 12.13 -4.67
C HIS A 35 5.06 11.23 -3.55
N LEU A 36 4.76 9.95 -3.84
CA LEU A 36 4.30 8.98 -2.84
C LEU A 36 5.34 8.80 -1.73
N ARG A 37 6.61 8.70 -2.08
CA ARG A 37 7.71 8.52 -1.10
C ARG A 37 7.84 9.70 -0.13
N ALA A 38 7.52 10.92 -0.58
CA ALA A 38 7.56 12.13 0.23
C ALA A 38 6.33 12.33 1.13
N GLN A 39 5.30 11.50 1.00
CA GLN A 39 4.09 11.60 1.82
C GLN A 39 4.30 11.06 3.24
N THR A 40 3.34 11.35 4.12
CA THR A 40 3.31 10.84 5.49
C THR A 40 3.25 9.31 5.50
N PRO A 41 4.09 8.64 6.30
CA PRO A 41 4.03 7.20 6.50
C PRO A 41 2.68 6.72 7.05
N PRO A 42 2.34 5.42 6.87
CA PRO A 42 1.10 4.86 7.37
C PRO A 42 1.03 4.92 8.90
N ALA A 43 -0.10 5.37 9.43
CA ALA A 43 -0.39 5.37 10.85
C ALA A 43 -0.79 3.96 11.34
N ALA A 44 -0.80 3.75 12.66
CA ALA A 44 -1.27 2.51 13.29
C ALA A 44 -2.69 2.15 12.82
N GLY A 45 -2.92 0.90 12.46
CA GLY A 45 -4.21 0.37 11.99
C GLY A 45 -4.71 0.92 10.65
N SER A 46 -3.90 1.71 9.92
CA SER A 46 -4.31 2.31 8.64
C SER A 46 -4.20 1.36 7.45
N LEU A 47 -3.33 0.36 7.51
CA LEU A 47 -3.13 -0.60 6.43
C LEU A 47 -4.15 -1.73 6.48
N MET A 48 -4.60 -2.20 5.31
CA MET A 48 -5.43 -3.38 5.20
C MET A 48 -4.63 -4.66 5.46
N ASN A 49 -5.29 -5.71 5.99
CA ASN A 49 -4.69 -7.02 6.08
C ASN A 49 -4.43 -7.60 4.67
N PRO A 50 -3.18 -7.89 4.29
CA PRO A 50 -2.86 -8.39 2.96
C PRO A 50 -3.39 -9.80 2.69
N VAL A 51 -3.73 -10.57 3.72
CA VAL A 51 -4.33 -11.91 3.61
C VAL A 51 -5.64 -11.92 4.39
N LYS A 52 -6.69 -11.39 3.77
CA LYS A 52 -7.99 -11.18 4.41
C LYS A 52 -8.49 -12.43 5.15
N GLY A 53 -8.93 -12.23 6.39
CA GLY A 53 -9.46 -13.30 7.26
C GLY A 53 -8.40 -14.17 7.95
N HIS A 54 -7.11 -13.87 7.75
CA HIS A 54 -6.02 -14.57 8.43
C HIS A 54 -5.40 -13.65 9.49
N ARG A 55 -5.56 -14.02 10.76
CA ARG A 55 -4.87 -13.36 11.86
C ARG A 55 -3.43 -13.84 11.93
N PHE A 56 -2.54 -13.02 12.45
CA PHE A 56 -1.13 -13.31 12.62
C PHE A 56 -0.60 -12.63 13.88
N SER A 57 0.51 -13.13 14.38
CA SER A 57 1.20 -12.57 15.55
C SER A 57 2.29 -11.59 15.11
N ASP A 58 2.74 -10.77 16.05
CA ASP A 58 3.94 -9.96 15.85
C ASP A 58 5.17 -10.88 15.84
N THR A 59 5.82 -10.95 14.69
CA THR A 59 7.06 -11.71 14.48
C THR A 59 8.24 -10.79 14.10
N TRP A 60 8.08 -9.48 14.34
CA TRP A 60 9.12 -8.49 14.11
C TRP A 60 10.37 -8.79 14.96
N GLU A 61 11.54 -8.64 14.40
CA GLU A 61 12.85 -8.88 15.02
C GLU A 61 13.11 -10.29 15.58
N VAL A 62 12.22 -11.24 15.39
CA VAL A 62 12.48 -12.64 15.72
C VAL A 62 13.73 -13.11 14.99
N ALA A 63 14.61 -13.81 15.68
CA ALA A 63 15.88 -14.30 15.12
C ALA A 63 15.65 -15.20 13.90
N ARG A 64 16.46 -14.98 12.88
CA ARG A 64 16.48 -15.76 11.63
C ARG A 64 17.86 -16.39 11.42
N SER A 65 17.96 -17.34 10.51
CA SER A 65 19.24 -17.98 10.17
C SER A 65 20.30 -16.95 9.75
N HIS A 66 21.57 -17.25 10.03
CA HIS A 66 22.71 -16.41 9.70
C HIS A 66 22.70 -15.03 10.42
N GLY A 67 22.25 -14.99 11.68
CA GLY A 67 22.27 -13.79 12.51
C GLY A 67 21.34 -12.66 12.09
N ARG A 68 20.46 -12.88 11.11
CA ARG A 68 19.48 -11.85 10.66
C ARG A 68 18.36 -11.70 11.67
N ARG A 69 17.74 -10.54 11.67
CA ARG A 69 16.45 -10.26 12.32
C ARG A 69 15.32 -10.26 11.30
N HIS A 70 14.13 -10.56 11.75
CA HIS A 70 12.95 -10.59 10.88
C HIS A 70 12.43 -9.18 10.62
N GLU A 71 12.63 -8.67 9.42
CA GLU A 71 12.17 -7.33 8.98
C GLU A 71 10.77 -7.40 8.36
N GLY A 72 9.79 -7.89 9.12
CA GLY A 72 8.43 -8.05 8.65
C GLY A 72 7.57 -8.90 9.57
N VAL A 73 6.43 -9.32 9.05
CA VAL A 73 5.52 -10.30 9.68
C VAL A 73 5.23 -11.44 8.72
N ASP A 74 5.06 -12.64 9.27
CA ASP A 74 4.69 -13.83 8.51
C ASP A 74 3.22 -14.16 8.72
N ILE A 75 2.45 -14.17 7.64
CA ILE A 75 1.01 -14.43 7.65
C ILE A 75 0.76 -15.79 7.00
N PHE A 76 0.48 -16.79 7.82
CA PHE A 76 0.27 -18.16 7.37
C PHE A 76 -1.11 -18.34 6.74
N ALA A 77 -1.14 -18.92 5.53
CA ALA A 77 -2.37 -19.24 4.81
C ALA A 77 -2.14 -20.40 3.84
N LYS A 78 -3.21 -21.02 3.37
CA LYS A 78 -3.12 -22.07 2.35
C LYS A 78 -2.44 -21.51 1.08
N LYS A 79 -1.63 -22.35 0.42
CA LYS A 79 -1.03 -22.00 -0.88
C LYS A 79 -2.12 -21.58 -1.86
N ASN A 80 -1.85 -20.52 -2.65
CA ASN A 80 -2.80 -19.86 -3.54
C ASN A 80 -3.90 -19.01 -2.88
N THR A 81 -3.90 -18.81 -1.56
CA THR A 81 -4.72 -17.76 -0.94
C THR A 81 -4.36 -16.40 -1.56
N LYS A 82 -5.36 -15.56 -1.86
CA LYS A 82 -5.15 -14.24 -2.47
C LYS A 82 -4.35 -13.32 -1.53
N ILE A 83 -3.32 -12.70 -2.08
CA ILE A 83 -2.58 -11.59 -1.45
C ILE A 83 -3.11 -10.30 -2.05
N ARG A 84 -3.43 -9.34 -1.18
CA ARG A 84 -3.97 -8.03 -1.55
C ARG A 84 -2.98 -6.94 -1.24
N SER A 85 -2.99 -5.87 -2.03
CA SER A 85 -2.25 -4.65 -1.67
C SER A 85 -2.80 -4.08 -0.37
N THR A 86 -1.92 -3.74 0.55
CA THR A 86 -2.27 -3.11 1.85
C THR A 86 -2.64 -1.64 1.70
N THR A 87 -2.26 -1.02 0.57
CA THR A 87 -2.33 0.42 0.32
C THR A 87 -2.63 0.71 -1.15
N ASN A 88 -3.04 1.94 -1.43
CA ASN A 88 -2.94 2.50 -2.78
C ASN A 88 -1.46 2.76 -3.10
N GLY A 89 -1.05 2.58 -4.35
CA GLY A 89 0.34 2.85 -4.71
C GLY A 89 0.71 2.44 -6.13
N VAL A 90 2.01 2.43 -6.39
CA VAL A 90 2.60 2.06 -7.68
C VAL A 90 3.47 0.82 -7.50
N VAL A 91 3.31 -0.16 -8.37
CA VAL A 91 4.15 -1.37 -8.40
C VAL A 91 5.55 -1.00 -8.87
N THR A 92 6.54 -1.13 -7.98
CA THR A 92 7.94 -0.77 -8.24
C THR A 92 8.87 -1.97 -8.38
N LYS A 93 8.37 -3.17 -8.03
CA LYS A 93 9.12 -4.42 -8.16
C LYS A 93 8.19 -5.59 -8.44
N ILE A 94 8.53 -6.40 -9.42
CA ILE A 94 7.99 -7.74 -9.66
C ILE A 94 9.18 -8.61 -10.09
N GLY A 95 9.38 -9.74 -9.42
CA GLY A 95 10.51 -10.60 -9.80
C GLY A 95 10.80 -11.69 -8.78
N ASN A 96 11.99 -12.27 -8.91
CA ASN A 96 12.50 -13.30 -8.00
C ASN A 96 13.81 -12.85 -7.34
N ASN A 97 14.02 -13.23 -6.08
CA ASN A 97 15.31 -13.15 -5.43
C ASN A 97 15.56 -14.38 -4.54
N LYS A 98 16.80 -14.58 -4.11
CA LYS A 98 17.21 -15.77 -3.35
C LYS A 98 16.45 -15.96 -2.03
N LEU A 99 16.20 -14.87 -1.30
CA LEU A 99 15.54 -14.93 0.00
C LEU A 99 14.02 -14.94 -0.15
N GLY A 100 13.45 -13.92 -0.79
CA GLY A 100 12.00 -13.77 -0.87
C GLY A 100 11.30 -14.65 -1.90
N GLY A 101 12.06 -15.34 -2.78
CA GLY A 101 11.48 -16.06 -3.90
C GLY A 101 10.75 -15.10 -4.85
N LYS A 102 9.52 -15.42 -5.22
CA LYS A 102 8.67 -14.50 -5.99
C LYS A 102 8.22 -13.34 -5.10
N VAL A 103 8.50 -12.11 -5.54
CA VAL A 103 8.31 -10.90 -4.73
C VAL A 103 7.62 -9.79 -5.50
N ILE A 104 6.88 -8.97 -4.79
CA ILE A 104 6.28 -7.73 -5.27
C ILE A 104 6.71 -6.59 -4.33
N GLY A 105 7.03 -5.43 -4.89
CA GLY A 105 7.24 -4.19 -4.16
C GLY A 105 6.28 -3.13 -4.64
N ILE A 106 5.64 -2.42 -3.71
CA ILE A 106 4.69 -1.34 -3.99
C ILE A 106 5.13 -0.10 -3.23
N GLN A 107 5.32 1.01 -3.93
CA GLN A 107 5.47 2.31 -3.29
C GLN A 107 4.09 2.86 -2.97
N GLY A 108 3.76 2.92 -1.71
CA GLY A 108 2.61 3.62 -1.15
C GLY A 108 2.99 4.97 -0.57
N PRO A 109 2.03 5.70 0.03
CA PRO A 109 2.29 6.93 0.78
C PRO A 109 3.33 6.72 1.88
N GLY A 110 4.44 7.43 1.82
CA GLY A 110 5.52 7.46 2.81
C GLY A 110 6.25 6.14 3.08
N ALA A 111 5.85 5.03 2.46
CA ALA A 111 6.44 3.72 2.70
C ALA A 111 6.49 2.83 1.46
N TRP A 112 7.50 1.97 1.41
CA TRP A 112 7.59 0.88 0.45
C TRP A 112 7.14 -0.43 1.09
N HIS A 113 6.24 -1.14 0.41
CA HIS A 113 5.61 -2.37 0.89
C HIS A 113 6.15 -3.57 0.13
N TYR A 114 6.67 -4.56 0.86
CA TYR A 114 7.29 -5.75 0.32
C TYR A 114 6.45 -6.99 0.61
N TYR A 115 6.20 -7.77 -0.43
CA TYR A 115 5.43 -9.01 -0.38
C TYR A 115 6.31 -10.13 -0.92
N ALA A 116 6.56 -11.19 -0.14
CA ALA A 116 7.48 -12.26 -0.50
C ALA A 116 6.87 -13.66 -0.33
N HIS A 117 7.59 -14.66 -0.83
CA HIS A 117 7.25 -16.07 -0.85
C HIS A 117 6.01 -16.42 -1.69
N LEU A 118 5.67 -15.58 -2.69
CA LEU A 118 4.50 -15.79 -3.53
C LEU A 118 4.62 -17.09 -4.33
N ASN A 119 3.48 -17.77 -4.54
CA ASN A 119 3.39 -18.87 -5.50
C ASN A 119 3.31 -18.35 -6.94
N LYS A 120 2.48 -17.34 -7.19
CA LYS A 120 2.34 -16.65 -8.47
C LYS A 120 1.93 -15.20 -8.31
N PHE A 121 2.25 -14.39 -9.29
CA PHE A 121 1.76 -13.02 -9.41
C PHE A 121 0.31 -13.01 -9.92
N ALA A 122 -0.46 -11.99 -9.58
CA ALA A 122 -1.69 -11.66 -10.29
C ALA A 122 -1.36 -10.98 -11.63
N ASN A 123 -2.38 -10.64 -12.41
CA ASN A 123 -2.18 -9.87 -13.65
C ASN A 123 -1.90 -8.39 -13.33
N ILE A 124 -0.68 -8.12 -12.88
CA ILE A 124 -0.16 -6.79 -12.59
C ILE A 124 1.17 -6.56 -13.32
N LYS A 125 1.49 -5.29 -13.56
CA LYS A 125 2.71 -4.89 -14.30
C LYS A 125 3.53 -3.90 -13.48
N LEU A 126 4.82 -3.83 -13.77
CA LEU A 126 5.70 -2.78 -13.25
C LEU A 126 5.14 -1.41 -13.64
N ASN A 127 5.26 -0.44 -12.74
CA ASN A 127 4.70 0.91 -12.87
C ASN A 127 3.17 1.00 -12.93
N GLN A 128 2.46 -0.11 -12.71
CA GLN A 128 1.00 -0.09 -12.61
C GLN A 128 0.57 0.49 -11.26
N ARG A 129 -0.47 1.33 -11.27
CA ARG A 129 -1.19 1.73 -10.05
C ARG A 129 -2.05 0.59 -9.54
N VAL A 130 -2.04 0.41 -8.24
CA VAL A 130 -2.88 -0.56 -7.53
C VAL A 130 -3.66 0.14 -6.43
N LYS A 131 -4.83 -0.40 -6.11
CA LYS A 131 -5.66 0.07 -5.00
C LYS A 131 -5.49 -0.83 -3.79
N ALA A 132 -5.66 -0.28 -2.59
CA ALA A 132 -5.81 -1.07 -1.37
C ALA A 132 -6.90 -2.14 -1.57
N GLY A 133 -6.62 -3.38 -1.16
CA GLY A 133 -7.52 -4.52 -1.36
C GLY A 133 -7.44 -5.20 -2.73
N GLN A 134 -6.79 -4.60 -3.74
CA GLN A 134 -6.59 -5.23 -5.04
C GLN A 134 -5.72 -6.48 -4.91
N THR A 135 -6.13 -7.60 -5.53
CA THR A 135 -5.31 -8.82 -5.58
C THR A 135 -4.05 -8.58 -6.42
N ILE A 136 -2.88 -8.81 -5.81
CA ILE A 136 -1.58 -8.61 -6.44
C ILE A 136 -0.81 -9.93 -6.65
N GLY A 137 -1.17 -10.98 -5.90
CA GLY A 137 -0.52 -12.28 -6.01
C GLY A 137 -1.20 -13.32 -5.14
N TYR A 138 -0.51 -14.43 -4.93
CA TYR A 138 -1.04 -15.58 -4.21
C TYR A 138 0.02 -16.19 -3.30
N VAL A 139 -0.37 -16.55 -2.08
CA VAL A 139 0.49 -17.14 -1.05
C VAL A 139 1.20 -18.38 -1.59
N GLY A 140 2.47 -18.50 -1.27
CA GLY A 140 3.32 -19.62 -1.63
C GLY A 140 4.32 -19.98 -0.54
N ASP A 141 5.43 -20.52 -1.00
CA ASP A 141 6.54 -21.01 -0.20
C ASP A 141 7.86 -20.88 -1.00
N THR A 142 7.95 -19.87 -1.86
CA THR A 142 9.13 -19.69 -2.72
C THR A 142 10.29 -19.01 -2.00
N GLY A 143 11.49 -19.06 -2.58
CA GLY A 143 12.71 -18.53 -1.95
C GLY A 143 13.18 -19.41 -0.79
N ASN A 144 13.62 -18.80 0.31
CA ASN A 144 14.07 -19.52 1.51
C ASN A 144 12.92 -20.14 2.33
N ALA A 145 11.66 -19.87 1.98
CA ALA A 145 10.48 -20.53 2.54
C ALA A 145 10.17 -21.87 1.87
N LYS A 146 10.96 -22.30 0.87
CA LYS A 146 10.73 -23.57 0.16
C LYS A 146 10.73 -24.75 1.15
N GLY A 147 9.65 -25.55 1.10
CA GLY A 147 9.47 -26.70 1.98
C GLY A 147 8.95 -26.36 3.40
N THR A 148 8.70 -25.10 3.70
CA THR A 148 8.05 -24.69 4.95
C THR A 148 6.53 -24.54 4.76
N ARG A 149 5.80 -24.30 5.85
CA ARG A 149 4.38 -23.97 5.80
C ARG A 149 4.17 -22.72 4.95
N PRO A 150 3.28 -22.74 3.94
CA PRO A 150 3.03 -21.58 3.08
C PRO A 150 2.60 -20.35 3.88
N HIS A 151 3.18 -19.21 3.55
CA HIS A 151 2.91 -17.93 4.19
C HIS A 151 3.25 -16.76 3.26
N LEU A 152 2.70 -15.60 3.57
CA LEU A 152 3.18 -14.33 3.06
C LEU A 152 4.17 -13.76 4.08
N HIS A 153 5.39 -13.45 3.67
CA HIS A 153 6.22 -12.50 4.39
C HIS A 153 5.89 -11.09 3.90
N TYR A 154 5.52 -10.19 4.82
CA TYR A 154 5.16 -8.82 4.52
C TYR A 154 6.03 -7.84 5.31
N GLY A 155 6.73 -6.95 4.60
CA GLY A 155 7.60 -5.91 5.17
C GLY A 155 7.16 -4.50 4.79
N VAL A 156 7.45 -3.53 5.65
CA VAL A 156 7.24 -2.09 5.42
C VAL A 156 8.54 -1.36 5.64
N TYR A 157 8.93 -0.54 4.66
CA TYR A 157 10.19 0.17 4.65
C TYR A 157 9.94 1.67 4.47
N LEU A 158 10.39 2.45 5.44
CA LEU A 158 10.49 3.91 5.35
C LEU A 158 11.84 4.31 4.73
N PRO A 159 12.06 5.58 4.40
CA PRO A 159 13.39 6.07 4.02
C PRO A 159 14.48 5.79 5.08
N SER A 160 14.09 5.71 6.36
CA SER A 160 14.97 5.39 7.50
C SER A 160 15.28 3.91 7.67
N GLY A 161 14.61 3.01 6.95
CA GLY A 161 14.76 1.56 7.06
C GLY A 161 13.47 0.80 7.30
N ALA A 162 13.59 -0.49 7.61
CA ALA A 162 12.47 -1.37 7.93
C ALA A 162 11.79 -0.94 9.24
N VAL A 163 10.47 -1.08 9.29
CA VAL A 163 9.67 -0.83 10.51
C VAL A 163 8.73 -1.99 10.76
N ASN A 164 8.31 -2.17 12.02
CA ASN A 164 7.37 -3.23 12.39
C ASN A 164 6.01 -3.03 11.68
N PRO A 165 5.58 -3.94 10.80
CA PRO A 165 4.30 -3.82 10.11
C PRO A 165 3.10 -4.16 11.01
N TYR A 166 3.30 -4.90 12.10
CA TYR A 166 2.22 -5.44 12.92
C TYR A 166 1.25 -4.36 13.43
N PRO A 167 1.73 -3.27 14.08
CA PRO A 167 0.84 -2.22 14.57
C PRO A 167 0.20 -1.38 13.44
N LEU A 168 0.76 -1.41 12.22
CA LEU A 168 0.24 -0.65 11.09
C LEU A 168 -0.99 -1.30 10.45
N ILE A 169 -1.15 -2.62 10.60
CA ILE A 169 -2.19 -3.39 9.93
C ILE A 169 -3.44 -3.49 10.80
N ASN A 170 -4.59 -3.13 10.23
CA ASN A 170 -5.89 -3.47 10.80
C ASN A 170 -6.22 -4.93 10.47
N GLN A 171 -6.12 -5.82 11.44
CA GLN A 171 -6.33 -7.26 11.21
C GLN A 171 -7.80 -7.65 10.92
N ASN A 172 -8.74 -6.74 11.12
CA ASN A 172 -10.16 -6.96 10.89
C ASN A 172 -10.66 -6.49 9.50
N LYS A 173 -9.82 -5.81 8.73
CA LYS A 173 -10.14 -5.29 7.39
C LYS A 173 -9.67 -6.19 6.26
#